data_8fb1a38e35542f737ba44b6d2c3e55a8
#
_entry.id   8fb1a38e35542f737ba44b6d2c3e55a8
#
_cell.length_a   1.000
_cell.length_b   1.000
_cell.length_c   1.000
_cell.angle_alpha   90.00
_cell.angle_beta   90.00
_cell.angle_gamma   90.00
#
_symmetry.space_group_name_H-M   'P 1'
#
loop_
_entity.id
_entity.type
_entity.pdbx_description
1 polymer ?
#
loop_
_entity_poly.entity_id
_entity_poly.type
_entity_poly.pdbx_seq_one_letter_code
_entity_poly.pdbx_strand_id
1 'polypeptide(L)'
;MVDTGDVHALMIGAAGVGKTAYWLYPCIEYACATGMSFMVTDTKGDVVRHYGTIAEKYYDYEISVIDLRNPTRSHGNNLLDLVNKYMDLYKAEPEQLVYKARAEKYAKIISKTIILSGMDSASFGQNAYFYDAAEGLLTATILLVSEFCEHEERHIVSVFKIIQELLADRKSVV
;
A
#
# COMPACT_ATOMS: atom_id res chain seq x y z
N MET A 1 -21.01 2.62 25.97
CA MET A 1 -20.76 4.01 25.53
C MET A 1 -20.14 3.90 24.16
N VAL A 2 -20.76 4.44 23.15
CA VAL A 2 -20.22 4.48 21.77
C VAL A 2 -19.68 5.88 21.56
N ASP A 3 -18.39 5.98 21.25
CA ASP A 3 -17.80 7.26 20.86
C ASP A 3 -18.11 7.51 19.38
N THR A 4 -18.75 8.61 19.09
CA THR A 4 -19.13 9.01 17.72
C THR A 4 -18.17 10.05 17.15
N GLY A 5 -17.11 10.40 17.91
CA GLY A 5 -16.08 11.33 17.46
C GLY A 5 -15.01 10.63 16.61
N ASP A 6 -14.36 11.39 15.75
CA ASP A 6 -13.15 10.93 15.00
C ASP A 6 -11.93 11.04 15.94
N VAL A 7 -11.82 10.09 16.86
CA VAL A 7 -10.78 10.09 17.91
C VAL A 7 -9.98 8.79 17.88
N HIS A 8 -8.69 8.90 18.20
CA HIS A 8 -7.84 7.73 18.41
C HIS A 8 -8.00 7.20 19.83
N ALA A 9 -8.13 5.87 19.96
CA ALA A 9 -8.20 5.20 21.26
C ALA A 9 -6.94 4.34 21.49
N LEU A 10 -6.36 4.44 22.69
CA LEU A 10 -5.23 3.62 23.11
C LEU A 10 -5.62 2.77 24.32
N MET A 11 -5.56 1.45 24.15
CA MET A 11 -5.80 0.52 25.25
C MET A 11 -4.49 -0.06 25.78
N ILE A 12 -4.18 0.22 27.03
CA ILE A 12 -2.99 -0.27 27.72
C ILE A 12 -3.39 -1.31 28.76
N GLY A 13 -2.63 -2.40 28.81
CA GLY A 13 -2.84 -3.46 29.80
C GLY A 13 -1.78 -4.55 29.66
N ALA A 14 -1.54 -5.29 30.74
CA ALA A 14 -0.59 -6.40 30.78
C ALA A 14 -0.98 -7.52 29.78
N ALA A 15 -0.07 -8.44 29.50
CA ALA A 15 -0.36 -9.62 28.72
C ALA A 15 -1.43 -10.49 29.44
N GLY A 16 -2.34 -11.09 28.70
CA GLY A 16 -3.36 -11.99 29.24
C GLY A 16 -4.60 -11.33 29.87
N VAL A 17 -4.66 -10.01 30.02
CA VAL A 17 -5.84 -9.32 30.61
C VAL A 17 -7.06 -9.26 29.69
N GLY A 18 -7.00 -9.88 28.51
CA GLY A 18 -8.14 -9.97 27.60
C GLY A 18 -8.36 -8.76 26.67
N LYS A 19 -7.33 -7.91 26.43
CA LYS A 19 -7.45 -6.77 25.52
C LYS A 19 -8.06 -7.13 24.17
N THR A 20 -7.61 -8.21 23.57
CA THR A 20 -8.13 -8.67 22.28
C THR A 20 -9.58 -9.11 22.39
N ALA A 21 -9.92 -9.91 23.41
CA ALA A 21 -11.26 -10.47 23.57
C ALA A 21 -12.30 -9.43 23.96
N TYR A 22 -11.96 -8.51 24.87
CA TYR A 22 -12.92 -7.55 25.41
C TYR A 22 -12.95 -6.19 24.74
N TRP A 23 -11.96 -5.91 23.88
CA TRP A 23 -11.91 -4.65 23.16
C TRP A 23 -11.84 -4.85 21.63
N LEU A 24 -10.80 -5.51 21.12
CA LEU A 24 -10.59 -5.59 19.68
C LEU A 24 -11.74 -6.34 18.98
N TYR A 25 -12.12 -7.50 19.50
CA TYR A 25 -13.20 -8.27 18.89
C TYR A 25 -14.55 -7.55 18.88
N PRO A 26 -15.01 -6.93 19.97
CA PRO A 26 -16.20 -6.10 19.94
C PRO A 26 -16.12 -4.90 18.99
N CYS A 27 -14.93 -4.29 18.85
CA CYS A 27 -14.75 -3.20 17.86
C CYS A 27 -14.87 -3.71 16.42
N ILE A 28 -14.31 -4.89 16.12
CA ILE A 28 -14.45 -5.51 14.79
C ILE A 28 -15.91 -5.86 14.51
N GLU A 29 -16.58 -6.48 15.47
CA GLU A 29 -18.01 -6.82 15.35
C GLU A 29 -18.86 -5.58 15.10
N TYR A 30 -18.61 -4.51 15.84
CA TYR A 30 -19.28 -3.24 15.63
C TYR A 30 -19.01 -2.65 14.25
N ALA A 31 -17.75 -2.66 13.80
CA ALA A 31 -17.38 -2.18 12.47
C ALA A 31 -18.10 -2.99 11.37
N CYS A 32 -18.14 -4.32 11.51
CA CYS A 32 -18.88 -5.18 10.59
C CYS A 32 -20.38 -4.88 10.59
N ALA A 33 -21.00 -4.76 11.76
CA ALA A 33 -22.43 -4.50 11.88
C ALA A 33 -22.85 -3.13 11.33
N THR A 34 -21.95 -2.15 11.33
CA THR A 34 -22.19 -0.80 10.80
C THR A 34 -21.77 -0.61 9.34
N GLY A 35 -21.21 -1.65 8.68
CA GLY A 35 -20.74 -1.56 7.29
C GLY A 35 -19.50 -0.69 7.09
N MET A 36 -18.68 -0.50 8.12
CA MET A 36 -17.47 0.31 8.04
C MET A 36 -16.33 -0.48 7.39
N SER A 37 -15.63 0.11 6.42
CA SER A 37 -14.36 -0.44 5.95
C SER A 37 -13.29 -0.21 7.00
N PHE A 38 -12.50 -1.25 7.31
CA PHE A 38 -11.45 -1.16 8.32
C PHE A 38 -10.21 -1.98 7.94
N MET A 39 -9.08 -1.66 8.52
CA MET A 39 -7.83 -2.38 8.40
C MET A 39 -7.34 -2.81 9.78
N VAL A 40 -6.88 -4.05 9.90
CA VAL A 40 -6.35 -4.60 11.15
C VAL A 40 -4.94 -5.12 10.93
N THR A 41 -4.02 -4.76 11.84
CA THR A 41 -2.70 -5.39 11.90
C THR A 41 -2.75 -6.54 12.91
N ASP A 42 -2.53 -7.75 12.43
CA ASP A 42 -2.64 -8.97 13.21
C ASP A 42 -1.32 -9.74 13.24
N THR A 43 -0.61 -9.67 14.34
CA THR A 43 0.70 -10.33 14.50
C THR A 43 0.63 -11.82 14.67
N LYS A 44 -0.54 -12.39 15.04
CA LYS A 44 -0.74 -13.81 15.34
C LYS A 44 -1.64 -14.53 14.34
N GLY A 45 -2.38 -13.81 13.52
CA GLY A 45 -3.40 -14.36 12.64
C GLY A 45 -4.70 -14.75 13.37
N ASP A 46 -4.87 -14.31 14.61
CA ASP A 46 -6.04 -14.66 15.41
C ASP A 46 -7.30 -13.93 14.93
N VAL A 47 -7.17 -12.69 14.49
CA VAL A 47 -8.30 -11.88 14.04
C VAL A 47 -8.90 -12.47 12.77
N VAL A 48 -8.07 -12.73 11.77
CA VAL A 48 -8.56 -13.31 10.51
C VAL A 48 -9.14 -14.70 10.70
N ARG A 49 -8.58 -15.47 11.63
CA ARG A 49 -9.05 -16.82 11.95
C ARG A 49 -10.42 -16.82 12.65
N HIS A 50 -10.66 -15.88 13.56
CA HIS A 50 -11.92 -15.80 14.32
C HIS A 50 -12.99 -15.00 13.60
N TYR A 51 -12.65 -13.91 12.94
CA TYR A 51 -13.62 -12.99 12.34
C TYR A 51 -13.65 -13.00 10.81
N GLY A 52 -12.66 -13.53 10.12
CA GLY A 52 -12.63 -13.54 8.67
C GLY A 52 -13.89 -14.17 8.07
N THR A 53 -14.18 -15.43 8.42
CA THR A 53 -15.37 -16.13 7.93
C THR A 53 -16.69 -15.47 8.37
N ILE A 54 -16.71 -14.87 9.57
CA ILE A 54 -17.91 -14.16 10.07
C ILE A 54 -18.15 -12.91 9.23
N ALA A 55 -17.13 -12.09 9.02
CA ALA A 55 -17.25 -10.87 8.24
C ALA A 55 -17.65 -11.16 6.78
N GLU A 56 -17.07 -12.19 6.16
CA GLU A 56 -17.40 -12.59 4.80
C GLU A 56 -18.85 -13.14 4.68
N LYS A 57 -19.23 -14.09 5.53
CA LYS A 57 -20.49 -14.82 5.36
C LYS A 57 -21.73 -14.11 5.93
N TYR A 58 -21.56 -13.37 7.02
CA TYR A 58 -22.70 -12.75 7.71
C TYR A 58 -22.84 -11.27 7.43
N TYR A 59 -21.74 -10.61 7.04
CA TYR A 59 -21.72 -9.17 6.80
C TYR A 59 -21.35 -8.80 5.36
N ASP A 60 -21.12 -9.79 4.48
CA ASP A 60 -20.81 -9.60 3.06
C ASP A 60 -19.56 -8.73 2.79
N TYR A 61 -18.53 -8.92 3.64
CA TYR A 61 -17.26 -8.21 3.48
C TYR A 61 -16.34 -8.90 2.50
N GLU A 62 -15.71 -8.13 1.64
CA GLU A 62 -14.53 -8.57 0.89
C GLU A 62 -13.30 -8.48 1.79
N ILE A 63 -12.64 -9.63 2.01
CA ILE A 63 -11.49 -9.71 2.91
C ILE A 63 -10.21 -9.89 2.10
N SER A 64 -9.28 -8.95 2.28
CA SER A 64 -7.93 -9.05 1.76
C SER A 64 -6.93 -9.26 2.90
N VAL A 65 -6.12 -10.31 2.80
CA VAL A 65 -5.10 -10.67 3.80
C VAL A 65 -3.72 -10.54 3.17
N ILE A 66 -2.89 -9.65 3.70
CA ILE A 66 -1.48 -9.55 3.32
C ILE A 66 -0.66 -10.26 4.39
N ASP A 67 -0.15 -11.45 4.07
CA ASP A 67 0.66 -12.25 4.98
C ASP A 67 2.16 -12.13 4.62
N LEU A 68 2.87 -11.30 5.37
CA LEU A 68 4.31 -11.08 5.18
C LEU A 68 5.18 -12.26 5.67
N ARG A 69 4.62 -13.17 6.49
CA ARG A 69 5.34 -14.37 6.95
C ARG A 69 5.25 -15.51 5.96
N ASN A 70 4.12 -15.59 5.26
CA ASN A 70 3.86 -16.62 4.27
C ASN A 70 3.32 -16.02 2.96
N PRO A 71 4.19 -15.42 2.14
CA PRO A 71 3.78 -14.71 0.93
C PRO A 71 3.00 -15.59 -0.07
N THR A 72 3.20 -16.91 -0.03
CA THR A 72 2.48 -17.85 -0.92
C THR A 72 1.00 -18.03 -0.55
N ARG A 73 0.61 -17.62 0.66
CA ARG A 73 -0.77 -17.64 1.16
C ARG A 73 -1.39 -16.25 1.24
N SER A 74 -0.60 -15.23 0.94
CA SER A 74 -1.05 -13.84 0.91
C SER A 74 -1.89 -13.57 -0.32
N HIS A 75 -2.90 -12.72 -0.19
CA HIS A 75 -3.53 -12.13 -1.36
C HIS A 75 -2.53 -11.23 -2.08
N GLY A 76 -2.61 -11.23 -3.41
CA GLY A 76 -1.80 -10.35 -4.24
C GLY A 76 -2.20 -8.89 -4.02
N ASN A 77 -1.21 -8.02 -3.94
CA ASN A 77 -1.44 -6.58 -3.88
C ASN A 77 -0.47 -5.89 -4.86
N ASN A 78 -1.03 -5.26 -5.88
CA ASN A 78 -0.24 -4.48 -6.81
C ASN A 78 -0.10 -3.05 -6.30
N LEU A 79 1.10 -2.66 -5.88
CA LEU A 79 1.38 -1.31 -5.40
C LEU A 79 1.05 -0.22 -6.43
N LEU A 80 1.08 -0.56 -7.73
CA LEU A 80 0.80 0.38 -8.81
C LEU A 80 -0.68 0.47 -9.20
N ASP A 81 -1.57 -0.24 -8.52
CA ASP A 81 -2.98 -0.36 -8.91
C ASP A 81 -3.66 1.01 -9.08
N LEU A 82 -3.49 1.92 -8.12
CA LEU A 82 -4.04 3.27 -8.21
C LEU A 82 -3.40 4.10 -9.35
N VAL A 83 -2.10 3.93 -9.59
CA VAL A 83 -1.42 4.61 -10.70
C VAL A 83 -1.97 4.10 -12.03
N ASN A 84 -2.07 2.78 -12.17
CA ASN A 84 -2.60 2.12 -13.37
C ASN A 84 -4.04 2.55 -13.64
N LYS A 85 -4.90 2.51 -12.61
CA LYS A 85 -6.30 2.95 -12.72
C LYS A 85 -6.43 4.38 -13.26
N TYR A 86 -5.68 5.33 -12.70
CA TYR A 86 -5.76 6.71 -13.15
C TYR A 86 -5.09 6.93 -14.50
N MET A 87 -4.06 6.15 -14.85
CA MET A 87 -3.46 6.19 -16.17
C MET A 87 -4.43 5.65 -17.24
N ASP A 88 -5.16 4.57 -16.94
CA ASP A 88 -6.16 4.03 -17.86
C ASP A 88 -7.35 5.00 -18.06
N LEU A 89 -7.80 5.66 -16.97
CA LEU A 89 -8.80 6.72 -17.09
C LEU A 89 -8.30 7.90 -17.94
N TYR A 90 -7.04 8.29 -17.80
CA TYR A 90 -6.44 9.33 -18.63
C TYR A 90 -6.35 8.91 -20.10
N LYS A 91 -6.00 7.66 -20.39
CA LYS A 91 -5.98 7.12 -21.76
C LYS A 91 -7.38 7.11 -22.40
N ALA A 92 -8.42 6.83 -21.61
CA ALA A 92 -9.80 6.85 -22.06
C ALA A 92 -10.32 8.28 -22.30
N GLU A 93 -9.91 9.25 -21.48
CA GLU A 93 -10.33 10.64 -21.51
C GLU A 93 -9.12 11.59 -21.44
N PRO A 94 -8.32 11.74 -22.52
CA PRO A 94 -7.07 12.53 -22.49
C PRO A 94 -7.26 14.03 -22.20
N GLU A 95 -8.45 14.55 -22.41
CA GLU A 95 -8.79 15.95 -22.11
C GLU A 95 -8.83 16.22 -20.59
N GLN A 96 -9.05 15.17 -19.77
CA GLN A 96 -9.11 15.28 -18.33
C GLN A 96 -7.73 15.11 -17.68
N LEU A 97 -6.92 16.15 -17.70
CA LEU A 97 -5.58 16.19 -17.10
C LEU A 97 -5.58 15.86 -15.60
N VAL A 98 -6.73 15.93 -14.93
CA VAL A 98 -6.90 15.57 -13.51
C VAL A 98 -6.53 14.10 -13.26
N TYR A 99 -6.82 13.20 -14.19
CA TYR A 99 -6.47 11.79 -14.07
C TYR A 99 -4.95 11.58 -14.12
N LYS A 100 -4.28 12.26 -15.06
CA LYS A 100 -2.82 12.24 -15.16
C LYS A 100 -2.16 12.78 -13.88
N ALA A 101 -2.62 13.92 -13.39
CA ALA A 101 -2.12 14.51 -12.15
C ALA A 101 -2.31 13.59 -10.93
N ARG A 102 -3.41 12.82 -10.89
CA ARG A 102 -3.62 11.81 -9.84
C ARG A 102 -2.67 10.63 -9.98
N ALA A 103 -2.44 10.11 -11.19
CA ALA A 103 -1.46 9.05 -11.42
C ALA A 103 -0.06 9.49 -10.98
N GLU A 104 0.38 10.69 -11.35
CA GLU A 104 1.66 11.28 -10.92
C GLU A 104 1.74 11.41 -9.40
N LYS A 105 0.68 11.89 -8.76
CA LYS A 105 0.60 12.00 -7.28
C LYS A 105 0.83 10.65 -6.60
N TYR A 106 0.13 9.59 -7.05
CA TYR A 106 0.27 8.26 -6.44
C TYR A 106 1.64 7.64 -6.75
N ALA A 107 2.16 7.80 -7.97
CA ALA A 107 3.51 7.38 -8.31
C ALA A 107 4.56 8.04 -7.40
N LYS A 108 4.43 9.34 -7.15
CA LYS A 108 5.31 10.09 -6.24
C LYS A 108 5.19 9.63 -4.79
N ILE A 109 3.99 9.34 -4.30
CA ILE A 109 3.78 8.81 -2.93
C ILE A 109 4.48 7.46 -2.78
N ILE A 110 4.33 6.55 -3.75
CA ILE A 110 4.96 5.23 -3.74
C ILE A 110 6.49 5.39 -3.74
N SER A 111 7.03 6.17 -4.68
CA SER A 111 8.48 6.41 -4.80
C SER A 111 9.07 6.99 -3.52
N LYS A 112 8.42 8.01 -2.97
CA LYS A 112 8.84 8.63 -1.72
C LYS A 112 8.82 7.64 -0.55
N THR A 113 7.76 6.84 -0.44
CA THR A 113 7.64 5.83 0.62
C THR A 113 8.74 4.78 0.53
N ILE A 114 9.07 4.31 -0.68
CA ILE A 114 10.13 3.32 -0.90
C ILE A 114 11.50 3.90 -0.57
N ILE A 115 11.82 5.09 -1.07
CA ILE A 115 13.12 5.73 -0.88
C ILE A 115 13.37 6.13 0.58
N LEU A 116 12.32 6.60 1.27
CA LEU A 116 12.44 7.08 2.64
C LEU A 116 12.19 6.00 3.69
N SER A 117 11.77 4.79 3.29
CA SER A 117 11.51 3.72 4.23
C SER A 117 12.80 3.31 4.95
N GLY A 118 12.78 3.39 6.27
CA GLY A 118 13.93 3.04 7.12
C GLY A 118 14.94 4.14 7.35
N MET A 119 14.67 5.38 6.96
CA MET A 119 15.54 6.52 7.20
C MET A 119 14.97 7.45 8.28
N ASP A 120 15.84 7.87 9.21
CA ASP A 120 15.53 8.95 10.12
C ASP A 120 15.63 10.29 9.39
N SER A 121 14.68 11.18 9.63
CA SER A 121 14.63 12.52 9.03
C SER A 121 15.89 13.37 9.27
N ALA A 122 16.70 13.01 10.26
CA ALA A 122 17.99 13.66 10.57
C ALA A 122 19.12 13.26 9.59
N SER A 123 18.98 12.18 8.83
CA SER A 123 20.02 11.67 7.91
C SER A 123 19.99 12.29 6.51
N PHE A 124 19.04 13.20 6.23
CA PHE A 124 18.90 13.84 4.92
C PHE A 124 20.06 14.80 4.56
N GLY A 125 20.75 15.39 5.50
CA GLY A 125 21.90 16.27 5.39
C GLY A 125 22.46 16.51 3.97
N GLN A 126 23.74 16.20 3.78
CA GLN A 126 24.47 16.41 2.51
C GLN A 126 24.00 15.51 1.35
N ASN A 127 23.23 14.45 1.62
CA ASN A 127 22.81 13.47 0.61
C ASN A 127 21.39 13.71 0.06
N ALA A 128 20.71 14.78 0.46
CA ALA A 128 19.33 15.08 0.04
C ALA A 128 19.15 15.05 -1.49
N TYR A 129 20.10 15.59 -2.22
CA TYR A 129 20.09 15.62 -3.69
C TYR A 129 20.02 14.21 -4.31
N PHE A 130 20.74 13.24 -3.76
CA PHE A 130 20.73 11.86 -4.29
C PHE A 130 19.39 11.16 -4.04
N TYR A 131 18.74 11.45 -2.91
CA TYR A 131 17.42 10.91 -2.60
C TYR A 131 16.33 11.51 -3.49
N ASP A 132 16.39 12.82 -3.73
CA ASP A 132 15.48 13.50 -4.63
C ASP A 132 15.63 12.98 -6.08
N ALA A 133 16.87 12.78 -6.52
CA ALA A 133 17.15 12.22 -7.85
C ALA A 133 16.64 10.77 -7.97
N ALA A 134 16.82 9.95 -6.92
CA ALA A 134 16.30 8.58 -6.88
C ALA A 134 14.77 8.53 -6.87
N GLU A 135 14.11 9.43 -6.10
CA GLU A 135 12.66 9.59 -6.10
C GLU A 135 12.14 9.97 -7.50
N GLY A 136 12.82 10.92 -8.15
CA GLY A 136 12.48 11.34 -9.51
C GLY A 136 12.60 10.21 -10.53
N LEU A 137 13.70 9.46 -10.49
CA LEU A 137 13.92 8.30 -11.38
C LEU A 137 12.86 7.22 -11.17
N LEU A 138 12.60 6.86 -9.91
CA LEU A 138 11.61 5.82 -9.58
C LEU A 138 10.20 6.27 -10.01
N THR A 139 9.83 7.53 -9.75
CA THR A 139 8.54 8.09 -10.17
C THR A 139 8.38 8.05 -11.69
N ALA A 140 9.40 8.49 -12.43
CA ALA A 140 9.37 8.47 -13.89
C ALA A 140 9.25 7.04 -14.45
N THR A 141 9.97 6.09 -13.87
CA THR A 141 9.89 4.68 -14.30
C THR A 141 8.55 4.05 -13.96
N ILE A 142 7.93 4.36 -12.81
CA ILE A 142 6.57 3.92 -12.47
C ILE A 142 5.57 4.42 -13.52
N LEU A 143 5.62 5.70 -13.86
CA LEU A 143 4.72 6.29 -14.86
C LEU A 143 4.94 5.67 -16.25
N LEU A 144 6.19 5.44 -16.63
CA LEU A 144 6.55 4.80 -17.89
C LEU A 144 5.95 3.39 -17.98
N VAL A 145 6.11 2.57 -16.93
CA VAL A 145 5.52 1.23 -16.88
C VAL A 145 3.99 1.27 -16.96
N SER A 146 3.36 2.18 -16.22
CA SER A 146 1.89 2.31 -16.21
C SER A 146 1.34 2.84 -17.55
N GLU A 147 2.10 3.63 -18.29
CA GLU A 147 1.67 4.22 -19.55
C GLU A 147 1.89 3.28 -20.73
N PHE A 148 3.04 2.58 -20.81
CA PHE A 148 3.50 1.89 -22.02
C PHE A 148 3.49 0.37 -21.94
N CYS A 149 3.54 -0.23 -20.74
CA CYS A 149 3.53 -1.68 -20.61
C CYS A 149 2.13 -2.28 -20.70
N GLU A 150 2.06 -3.55 -21.05
CA GLU A 150 0.81 -4.33 -21.02
C GLU A 150 0.28 -4.48 -19.58
N HIS A 151 -1.01 -4.70 -19.42
CA HIS A 151 -1.68 -4.70 -18.11
C HIS A 151 -1.03 -5.69 -17.11
N GLU A 152 -0.62 -6.86 -17.59
CA GLU A 152 0.01 -7.91 -16.76
C GLU A 152 1.43 -7.53 -16.31
N GLU A 153 2.08 -6.61 -17.00
CA GLU A 153 3.45 -6.17 -16.71
C GLU A 153 3.50 -4.93 -15.81
N ARG A 154 2.35 -4.29 -15.55
CA ARG A 154 2.26 -3.04 -14.78
C ARG A 154 2.35 -3.29 -13.29
N HIS A 155 3.50 -3.72 -12.81
CA HIS A 155 3.77 -3.96 -11.40
C HIS A 155 5.19 -3.52 -11.00
N ILE A 156 5.42 -3.41 -9.71
CA ILE A 156 6.67 -2.86 -9.16
C ILE A 156 7.92 -3.64 -9.58
N VAL A 157 7.81 -4.94 -9.83
CA VAL A 157 8.95 -5.76 -10.28
C VAL A 157 9.43 -5.33 -11.67
N SER A 158 8.51 -4.99 -12.58
CA SER A 158 8.87 -4.46 -13.91
C SER A 158 9.59 -3.12 -13.82
N VAL A 159 9.17 -2.25 -12.90
CA VAL A 159 9.85 -0.98 -12.62
C VAL A 159 11.30 -1.21 -12.21
N PHE A 160 11.54 -2.12 -11.25
CA PHE A 160 12.90 -2.43 -10.82
C PHE A 160 13.74 -3.11 -11.90
N LYS A 161 13.16 -3.97 -12.73
CA LYS A 161 13.87 -4.57 -13.87
C LYS A 161 14.37 -3.51 -14.85
N ILE A 162 13.50 -2.57 -15.24
CA ILE A 162 13.89 -1.48 -16.14
C ILE A 162 15.03 -0.65 -15.54
N ILE A 163 14.94 -0.29 -14.24
CA ILE A 163 16.00 0.47 -13.58
C ILE A 163 17.32 -0.33 -13.58
N GLN A 164 17.27 -1.63 -13.30
CA GLN A 164 18.45 -2.49 -13.32
C GLN A 164 19.08 -2.58 -14.70
N GLU A 165 18.30 -2.72 -15.75
CA GLU A 165 18.78 -2.75 -17.13
C GLU A 165 19.40 -1.43 -17.54
N LEU A 166 18.79 -0.29 -17.21
CA LEU A 166 19.34 1.04 -17.44
C LEU A 166 20.69 1.25 -16.74
N LEU A 167 20.89 0.67 -15.57
CA LEU A 167 22.13 0.75 -14.81
C LEU A 167 23.19 -0.25 -15.35
N ALA A 168 22.78 -1.40 -15.85
CA ALA A 168 23.67 -2.41 -16.42
C ALA A 168 24.28 -1.95 -17.76
N ASP A 169 23.48 -1.30 -18.60
CA ASP A 169 23.90 -0.81 -19.94
C ASP A 169 25.00 0.27 -19.84
N ARG A 170 25.04 1.04 -18.74
CA ARG A 170 26.15 1.97 -18.46
C ARG A 170 27.52 1.30 -18.22
N LYS A 171 27.56 0.04 -17.84
CA LYS A 171 28.81 -0.69 -17.63
C LYS A 171 29.43 -1.24 -18.91
N SER A 172 28.69 -1.25 -20.02
CA SER A 172 29.17 -1.72 -21.32
C SER A 172 29.78 -0.61 -22.20
N VAL A 173 29.80 0.63 -21.72
CA VAL A 173 30.29 1.82 -22.48
C VAL A 173 31.61 2.38 -21.92
N VAL A 174 32.34 1.61 -21.08
CA VAL A 174 33.68 1.97 -20.59
C VAL A 174 34.70 0.96 -21.06
#